data_abb89aaccea91d3ce4c172e46dba2388
#
_entry.id   abb89aaccea91d3ce4c172e46dba2388
#
_cell.length_a   1.000
_cell.length_b   1.000
_cell.length_c   1.000
_cell.angle_alpha   90.00
_cell.angle_beta   90.00
_cell.angle_gamma   90.00
#
_symmetry.space_group_name_H-M   'P 1'
#
loop_
_entity.id
_entity.type
_entity.pdbx_description
1 polymer ?
#
loop_
_entity_poly.entity_id
_entity_poly.type
_entity_poly.pdbx_seq_one_letter_code
_entity_poly.pdbx_strand_id
1 'polypeptide(L)'
;MASKAGILTIIDGAHVPGHIPLDISSLNCDFYTGACHKWLCAPKGVAFLYIKENHHGQMRPLVVSWGEDGDDPGPTELLKNFQWQGTRDMSAFLTIPAAIRFRKDNQWSIVQEKCKELVKRTADQLQQLLNTEPIFHGSHWLGQMVSHPLPTAVPSALKLTLWNDHQIEVPVFQWQDRQFIRVSIQGYNTWTDVERLIYALKTLLS
;
A
#
# COMPACT_ATOMS: atom_id res chain seq x y z
N MET A 1 -7.41 11.39 -19.60
CA MET A 1 -6.80 11.21 -20.95
C MET A 1 -7.14 9.85 -21.52
N ALA A 2 -6.77 8.73 -20.91
CA ALA A 2 -7.00 7.37 -21.41
C ALA A 2 -8.48 7.09 -21.79
N SER A 3 -9.42 7.34 -20.89
CA SER A 3 -10.85 7.15 -21.12
C SER A 3 -11.38 7.93 -22.35
N LYS A 4 -10.88 9.14 -22.61
CA LYS A 4 -11.25 9.92 -23.82
C LYS A 4 -10.71 9.32 -25.12
N ALA A 5 -9.66 8.50 -25.02
CA ALA A 5 -9.06 7.79 -26.13
C ALA A 5 -9.60 6.35 -26.30
N GLY A 6 -10.62 5.96 -25.53
CA GLY A 6 -11.17 4.61 -25.55
C GLY A 6 -10.23 3.54 -24.98
N ILE A 7 -9.22 3.94 -24.19
CA ILE A 7 -8.24 3.03 -23.57
C ILE A 7 -8.76 2.61 -22.20
N LEU A 8 -8.86 1.31 -21.95
CA LEU A 8 -9.20 0.75 -20.65
C LEU A 8 -8.13 1.06 -19.61
N THR A 9 -8.57 1.39 -18.42
CA THR A 9 -7.69 1.75 -17.31
C THR A 9 -7.82 0.77 -16.16
N ILE A 10 -6.69 0.22 -15.71
CA ILE A 10 -6.58 -0.62 -14.52
C ILE A 10 -5.63 0.08 -13.56
N ILE A 11 -6.12 0.42 -12.37
CA ILE A 11 -5.33 1.08 -11.33
C ILE A 11 -5.02 0.10 -10.21
N ASP A 12 -3.73 -0.17 -10.00
CA ASP A 12 -3.26 -0.84 -8.79
C ASP A 12 -3.12 0.19 -7.68
N GLY A 13 -4.15 0.27 -6.84
CA GLY A 13 -4.19 1.10 -5.65
C GLY A 13 -3.92 0.32 -4.37
N ALA A 14 -3.13 -0.76 -4.41
CA ALA A 14 -2.91 -1.63 -3.27
C ALA A 14 -2.43 -0.91 -2.00
N HIS A 15 -1.73 0.21 -2.11
CA HIS A 15 -1.28 1.04 -0.98
C HIS A 15 -2.21 2.19 -0.63
N VAL A 16 -3.34 2.36 -1.30
CA VAL A 16 -4.19 3.55 -1.14
C VAL A 16 -5.20 3.45 0.02
N PRO A 17 -5.98 2.34 0.18
CA PRO A 17 -6.98 2.27 1.23
C PRO A 17 -6.37 2.48 2.62
N GLY A 18 -6.82 3.52 3.30
CA GLY A 18 -6.32 3.86 4.63
C GLY A 18 -4.99 4.62 4.67
N HIS A 19 -4.34 4.89 3.55
CA HIS A 19 -3.09 5.63 3.43
C HIS A 19 -3.34 7.08 2.97
N ILE A 20 -4.07 7.23 1.89
CA ILE A 20 -4.45 8.54 1.35
C ILE A 20 -5.97 8.56 1.06
N PRO A 21 -6.59 9.73 0.91
CA PRO A 21 -7.99 9.81 0.51
C PRO A 21 -8.23 9.09 -0.82
N LEU A 22 -9.30 8.33 -0.90
CA LEU A 22 -9.70 7.57 -2.09
C LEU A 22 -11.14 7.90 -2.44
N ASP A 23 -11.33 8.42 -3.64
CA ASP A 23 -12.63 8.52 -4.29
C ASP A 23 -12.53 7.90 -5.69
N ILE A 24 -13.01 6.66 -5.81
CA ILE A 24 -12.96 5.89 -7.05
C ILE A 24 -13.82 6.54 -8.13
N SER A 25 -14.93 7.19 -7.74
CA SER A 25 -15.82 7.86 -8.69
C SER A 25 -15.11 9.00 -9.42
N SER A 26 -14.29 9.78 -8.69
CA SER A 26 -13.53 10.89 -9.26
C SER A 26 -12.40 10.44 -10.19
N LEU A 27 -11.85 9.24 -9.96
CA LEU A 27 -10.80 8.67 -10.80
C LEU A 27 -11.30 8.29 -12.20
N ASN A 28 -12.59 7.97 -12.32
CA ASN A 28 -13.22 7.53 -13.57
C ASN A 28 -12.42 6.42 -14.29
N CYS A 29 -11.87 5.49 -13.51
CA CYS A 29 -11.16 4.32 -14.02
C CYS A 29 -12.13 3.17 -14.33
N ASP A 30 -11.70 2.23 -15.14
CA ASP A 30 -12.52 1.07 -15.50
C ASP A 30 -12.39 -0.04 -14.45
N PHE A 31 -11.17 -0.23 -13.91
CA PHE A 31 -10.87 -1.20 -12.87
C PHE A 31 -9.97 -0.56 -11.82
N TYR A 32 -10.19 -0.93 -10.54
CA TYR A 32 -9.36 -0.52 -9.43
C TYR A 32 -9.22 -1.63 -8.41
N THR A 33 -8.00 -1.92 -7.96
CA THR A 33 -7.78 -2.85 -6.86
C THR A 33 -7.17 -2.14 -5.65
N GLY A 34 -7.58 -2.54 -4.45
CA GLY A 34 -7.08 -1.97 -3.20
C GLY A 34 -6.90 -3.01 -2.11
N ALA A 35 -5.77 -2.98 -1.40
CA ALA A 35 -5.49 -3.89 -0.31
C ALA A 35 -6.02 -3.33 1.02
N CYS A 36 -6.90 -4.09 1.68
CA CYS A 36 -7.42 -3.72 2.99
C CYS A 36 -6.49 -4.13 4.15
N HIS A 37 -5.58 -5.08 3.91
CA HIS A 37 -4.64 -5.59 4.92
C HIS A 37 -3.35 -4.76 5.06
N LYS A 38 -3.20 -3.67 4.34
CA LYS A 38 -2.04 -2.76 4.45
C LYS A 38 -2.38 -1.60 5.40
N TRP A 39 -2.61 -0.43 4.88
CA TRP A 39 -2.82 0.79 5.66
C TRP A 39 -4.21 0.90 6.30
N LEU A 40 -5.19 0.15 5.80
CA LEU A 40 -6.50 0.03 6.46
C LEU A 40 -6.44 -0.89 7.69
N CYS A 41 -5.39 -1.71 7.84
CA CYS A 41 -5.12 -2.59 8.98
C CYS A 41 -6.16 -3.72 9.19
N ALA A 42 -6.83 -4.18 8.14
CA ALA A 42 -7.56 -5.43 8.18
C ALA A 42 -6.58 -6.63 8.19
N PRO A 43 -7.00 -7.84 8.57
CA PRO A 43 -6.17 -9.04 8.50
C PRO A 43 -5.63 -9.32 7.11
N LYS A 44 -4.50 -10.03 7.02
CA LYS A 44 -3.85 -10.39 5.76
C LYS A 44 -4.79 -11.17 4.82
N GLY A 45 -4.61 -10.99 3.51
CA GLY A 45 -5.36 -11.68 2.48
C GLY A 45 -6.63 -10.98 2.02
N VAL A 46 -6.94 -9.79 2.55
CA VAL A 46 -8.14 -9.04 2.19
C VAL A 46 -7.83 -7.89 1.24
N ALA A 47 -8.51 -7.89 0.12
CA ALA A 47 -8.46 -6.84 -0.90
C ALA A 47 -9.85 -6.69 -1.54
N PHE A 48 -10.05 -5.64 -2.31
CA PHE A 48 -11.22 -5.46 -3.14
C PHE A 48 -10.84 -5.18 -4.58
N LEU A 49 -11.76 -5.51 -5.47
CA LEU A 49 -11.73 -5.14 -6.88
C LEU A 49 -12.98 -4.30 -7.18
N TYR A 50 -12.78 -3.10 -7.67
CA TYR A 50 -13.82 -2.29 -8.30
C TYR A 50 -13.81 -2.52 -9.80
N ILE A 51 -14.98 -2.70 -10.36
CA ILE A 51 -15.21 -2.85 -11.79
C ILE A 51 -16.31 -1.86 -12.16
N LYS A 52 -16.06 -1.02 -13.14
CA LYS A 52 -17.06 -0.06 -13.64
C LYS A 52 -18.24 -0.82 -14.26
N GLU A 53 -19.46 -0.37 -13.99
CA GLU A 53 -20.70 -1.08 -14.29
C GLU A 53 -20.82 -1.54 -15.75
N ASN A 54 -20.38 -0.71 -16.70
CA ASN A 54 -20.42 -1.04 -18.12
C ASN A 54 -19.55 -2.26 -18.53
N HIS A 55 -18.68 -2.72 -17.63
CA HIS A 55 -17.82 -3.90 -17.84
C HIS A 55 -18.34 -5.15 -17.14
N HIS A 56 -19.36 -5.05 -16.26
CA HIS A 56 -19.86 -6.19 -15.47
C HIS A 56 -20.24 -7.39 -16.34
N GLY A 57 -20.97 -7.18 -17.41
CA GLY A 57 -21.43 -8.26 -18.31
C GLY A 57 -20.32 -8.94 -19.12
N GLN A 58 -19.11 -8.34 -19.17
CA GLN A 58 -17.96 -8.91 -19.90
C GLN A 58 -17.04 -9.73 -19.00
N MET A 59 -17.22 -9.61 -17.67
CA MET A 59 -16.38 -10.30 -16.72
C MET A 59 -16.74 -11.77 -16.59
N ARG A 60 -15.70 -12.60 -16.48
CA ARG A 60 -15.85 -14.03 -16.20
C ARG A 60 -14.88 -14.41 -15.09
N PRO A 61 -15.32 -15.17 -14.06
CA PRO A 61 -14.43 -15.64 -13.01
C PRO A 61 -13.49 -16.72 -13.55
N LEU A 62 -12.23 -16.70 -13.11
CA LEU A 62 -11.29 -17.78 -13.41
C LEU A 62 -11.61 -19.06 -12.60
N VAL A 63 -12.22 -18.90 -11.44
CA VAL A 63 -12.70 -19.99 -10.59
C VAL A 63 -14.22 -19.96 -10.64
N VAL A 64 -14.78 -20.88 -11.43
CA VAL A 64 -16.23 -21.07 -11.53
C VAL A 64 -16.70 -21.88 -10.32
N SER A 65 -17.77 -21.43 -9.70
CA SER A 65 -18.37 -22.08 -8.53
C SER A 65 -19.90 -21.92 -8.56
N TRP A 66 -20.58 -22.13 -7.47
CA TRP A 66 -22.05 -22.08 -7.35
C TRP A 66 -22.69 -20.79 -7.87
N GLY A 67 -21.94 -19.74 -8.01
CA GLY A 67 -22.42 -18.50 -8.63
C GLY A 67 -22.82 -18.67 -10.09
N GLU A 68 -22.25 -19.61 -10.84
CA GLU A 68 -22.60 -19.80 -12.28
C GLU A 68 -24.00 -20.40 -12.44
N ASP A 69 -24.30 -21.52 -11.75
CA ASP A 69 -25.55 -22.27 -11.92
C ASP A 69 -26.35 -22.46 -10.61
N GLY A 70 -25.93 -21.85 -9.52
CA GLY A 70 -26.57 -22.03 -8.21
C GLY A 70 -27.88 -21.25 -8.06
N ASP A 71 -28.72 -21.71 -7.13
CA ASP A 71 -30.02 -21.09 -6.81
C ASP A 71 -29.90 -19.81 -5.98
N ASP A 72 -28.73 -19.52 -5.40
CA ASP A 72 -28.50 -18.27 -4.69
C ASP A 72 -28.12 -17.17 -5.70
N PRO A 73 -29.09 -16.30 -6.02
CA PRO A 73 -28.91 -15.34 -7.11
C PRO A 73 -27.88 -14.25 -6.79
N GLY A 74 -27.51 -14.04 -5.51
CA GLY A 74 -26.74 -12.86 -5.13
C GLY A 74 -27.42 -11.55 -5.55
N PRO A 75 -26.91 -10.38 -5.16
CA PRO A 75 -27.53 -9.09 -5.52
C PRO A 75 -27.29 -8.66 -6.97
N THR A 76 -26.25 -9.17 -7.64
CA THR A 76 -25.96 -8.93 -9.07
C THR A 76 -25.24 -10.14 -9.67
N GLU A 77 -25.31 -10.30 -11.00
CA GLU A 77 -24.56 -11.35 -11.70
C GLU A 77 -23.04 -11.30 -11.42
N LEU A 78 -22.46 -10.11 -11.36
CA LEU A 78 -21.06 -9.95 -11.02
C LEU A 78 -20.76 -10.50 -9.62
N LEU A 79 -21.52 -10.09 -8.62
CA LEU A 79 -21.30 -10.49 -7.23
C LEU A 79 -21.59 -11.99 -7.05
N LYS A 80 -22.63 -12.51 -7.66
CA LYS A 80 -22.94 -13.93 -7.70
C LYS A 80 -21.76 -14.77 -8.18
N ASN A 81 -21.13 -14.36 -9.28
CA ASN A 81 -20.06 -15.10 -9.89
C ASN A 81 -18.69 -14.92 -9.22
N PHE A 82 -18.43 -13.76 -8.59
CA PHE A 82 -17.10 -13.44 -8.07
C PHE A 82 -16.97 -13.54 -6.55
N GLN A 83 -18.05 -13.39 -5.78
CA GLN A 83 -17.97 -13.47 -4.32
C GLN A 83 -17.85 -14.90 -3.79
N TRP A 84 -18.53 -15.84 -4.42
CA TRP A 84 -18.52 -17.23 -4.00
C TRP A 84 -17.59 -18.10 -4.85
N GLN A 85 -16.37 -18.27 -4.36
CA GLN A 85 -15.35 -19.10 -5.02
C GLN A 85 -15.18 -20.48 -4.38
N GLY A 86 -16.19 -20.97 -3.64
CA GLY A 86 -16.14 -22.17 -2.85
C GLY A 86 -15.95 -21.92 -1.36
N THR A 87 -15.93 -22.98 -0.58
CA THR A 87 -15.79 -22.93 0.89
C THR A 87 -14.42 -22.39 1.27
N ARG A 88 -14.39 -21.27 1.99
CA ARG A 88 -13.16 -20.64 2.51
C ARG A 88 -13.44 -19.82 3.78
N ASP A 89 -12.40 -19.48 4.50
CA ASP A 89 -12.51 -18.57 5.63
C ASP A 89 -12.80 -17.14 5.15
N MET A 90 -13.95 -16.60 5.54
CA MET A 90 -14.39 -15.24 5.24
C MET A 90 -14.15 -14.26 6.40
N SER A 91 -13.60 -14.71 7.52
CA SER A 91 -13.46 -13.90 8.75
C SER A 91 -12.69 -12.60 8.50
N ALA A 92 -11.63 -12.65 7.72
CA ALA A 92 -10.84 -11.48 7.38
C ALA A 92 -11.64 -10.39 6.64
N PHE A 93 -12.55 -10.76 5.74
CA PHE A 93 -13.43 -9.81 5.03
C PHE A 93 -14.44 -9.17 5.98
N LEU A 94 -14.99 -9.93 6.92
CA LEU A 94 -15.96 -9.46 7.90
C LEU A 94 -15.37 -8.46 8.91
N THR A 95 -14.05 -8.36 9.02
CA THR A 95 -13.37 -7.39 9.89
C THR A 95 -13.22 -5.99 9.26
N ILE A 96 -13.39 -5.84 7.94
CA ILE A 96 -13.22 -4.55 7.25
C ILE A 96 -14.07 -3.43 7.91
N PRO A 97 -15.37 -3.64 8.22
CA PRO A 97 -16.16 -2.61 8.89
C PRO A 97 -15.60 -2.21 10.25
N ALA A 98 -15.00 -3.16 11.00
CA ALA A 98 -14.36 -2.87 12.28
C ALA A 98 -13.12 -2.02 12.11
N ALA A 99 -12.27 -2.33 11.11
CA ALA A 99 -11.10 -1.52 10.78
C ALA A 99 -11.47 -0.07 10.38
N ILE A 100 -12.53 0.10 9.61
CA ILE A 100 -13.05 1.42 9.22
C ILE A 100 -13.56 2.18 10.45
N ARG A 101 -14.36 1.54 11.31
CA ARG A 101 -14.86 2.16 12.55
C ARG A 101 -13.71 2.57 13.46
N PHE A 102 -12.73 1.68 13.70
CA PHE A 102 -11.56 2.00 14.51
C PHE A 102 -10.87 3.28 14.08
N ARG A 103 -10.67 3.45 12.78
CA ARG A 103 -10.04 4.67 12.23
C ARG A 103 -10.88 5.92 12.47
N LYS A 104 -12.21 5.81 12.31
CA LYS A 104 -13.14 6.90 12.57
C LYS A 104 -13.13 7.28 14.05
N ASP A 105 -13.28 6.30 14.93
CA ASP A 105 -13.38 6.51 16.38
C ASP A 105 -12.07 7.06 16.99
N ASN A 106 -10.93 6.73 16.40
CA ASN A 106 -9.62 7.20 16.83
C ASN A 106 -9.10 8.41 16.01
N GLN A 107 -9.96 9.11 15.28
CA GLN A 107 -9.59 10.29 14.49
C GLN A 107 -8.32 10.07 13.66
N TRP A 108 -8.28 8.94 12.95
CA TRP A 108 -7.05 8.46 12.29
C TRP A 108 -6.46 9.43 11.24
N SER A 109 -7.23 10.37 10.74
CA SER A 109 -6.74 11.45 9.89
C SER A 109 -5.65 12.29 10.59
N ILE A 110 -5.78 12.56 11.89
CA ILE A 110 -4.77 13.26 12.69
C ILE A 110 -3.50 12.43 12.82
N VAL A 111 -3.65 11.11 13.03
CA VAL A 111 -2.51 10.18 13.07
C VAL A 111 -1.79 10.14 11.73
N GLN A 112 -2.53 10.10 10.62
CA GLN A 112 -1.96 10.12 9.27
C GLN A 112 -1.14 11.37 8.99
N GLU A 113 -1.60 12.55 9.38
CA GLU A 113 -0.86 13.80 9.18
C GLU A 113 0.44 13.80 10.01
N LYS A 114 0.41 13.32 11.25
CA LYS A 114 1.63 13.15 12.07
C LYS A 114 2.63 12.17 11.44
N CYS A 115 2.12 11.04 10.92
CA CYS A 115 2.95 10.07 10.20
C CYS A 115 3.57 10.68 8.94
N LYS A 116 2.81 11.44 8.18
CA LYS A 116 3.26 12.13 6.97
C LYS A 116 4.36 13.16 7.27
N GLU A 117 4.21 13.93 8.35
CA GLU A 117 5.25 14.86 8.78
C GLU A 117 6.53 14.11 9.21
N LEU A 118 6.38 12.98 9.90
CA LEU A 118 7.52 12.14 10.27
C LEU A 118 8.22 11.55 9.04
N VAL A 119 7.47 11.11 8.03
CA VAL A 119 8.04 10.64 6.74
C VAL A 119 8.80 11.74 6.02
N LYS A 120 8.26 12.97 6.02
CA LYS A 120 8.92 14.11 5.39
C LYS A 120 10.27 14.41 6.05
N ARG A 121 10.31 14.49 7.39
CA ARG A 121 11.56 14.63 8.14
C ARG A 121 12.53 13.49 7.89
N THR A 122 12.01 12.26 7.77
CA THR A 122 12.83 11.08 7.44
C THR A 122 13.44 11.19 6.05
N ALA A 123 12.67 11.64 5.06
CA ALA A 123 13.16 11.87 3.70
C ALA A 123 14.32 12.89 3.67
N ASP A 124 14.16 14.00 4.39
CA ASP A 124 15.18 15.04 4.50
C ASP A 124 16.48 14.49 5.15
N GLN A 125 16.35 13.67 6.21
CA GLN A 125 17.51 13.04 6.87
C GLN A 125 18.20 12.00 5.98
N LEU A 126 17.43 11.19 5.25
CA LEU A 126 17.99 10.22 4.30
C LEU A 126 18.73 10.93 3.17
N GLN A 127 18.18 12.00 2.63
CA GLN A 127 18.84 12.81 1.60
C GLN A 127 20.17 13.39 2.07
N GLN A 128 20.18 13.97 3.27
CA GLN A 128 21.40 14.54 3.87
C GLN A 128 22.46 13.46 4.14
N LEU A 129 22.06 12.29 4.67
CA LEU A 129 22.98 11.23 5.01
C LEU A 129 23.55 10.54 3.77
N LEU A 130 22.69 10.19 2.83
CA LEU A 130 23.03 9.35 1.68
C LEU A 130 23.61 10.14 0.51
N ASN A 131 23.43 11.45 0.51
CA ASN A 131 23.88 12.36 -0.56
C ASN A 131 23.45 11.88 -1.95
N THR A 132 22.22 11.38 -2.07
CA THR A 132 21.63 10.88 -3.31
C THR A 132 20.36 11.67 -3.64
N GLU A 133 20.12 11.89 -4.93
CA GLU A 133 18.93 12.61 -5.36
C GLU A 133 17.66 11.79 -5.13
N PRO A 134 16.62 12.35 -4.49
CA PRO A 134 15.35 11.69 -4.32
C PRO A 134 14.66 11.43 -5.67
N ILE A 135 13.80 10.41 -5.72
CA ILE A 135 13.02 10.06 -6.93
C ILE A 135 11.76 10.91 -7.12
N PHE A 136 11.51 11.84 -6.23
CA PHE A 136 10.31 12.70 -6.25
C PHE A 136 10.70 14.16 -6.03
N HIS A 137 9.89 15.05 -6.59
CA HIS A 137 10.05 16.49 -6.38
C HIS A 137 8.84 17.03 -5.62
N GLY A 138 9.13 17.57 -4.42
CA GLY A 138 8.12 18.14 -3.53
C GLY A 138 7.41 17.13 -2.63
N SER A 139 7.12 17.57 -1.43
CA SER A 139 6.55 16.74 -0.36
C SER A 139 5.09 16.29 -0.60
N HIS A 140 4.42 16.84 -1.61
CA HIS A 140 3.05 16.44 -1.97
C HIS A 140 2.94 14.98 -2.51
N TRP A 141 4.08 14.41 -2.95
CA TRP A 141 4.16 13.00 -3.34
C TRP A 141 4.30 12.03 -2.17
N LEU A 142 4.59 12.55 -0.96
CA LEU A 142 4.78 11.73 0.23
C LEU A 142 3.43 11.49 0.94
N GLY A 143 3.13 10.21 1.17
CA GLY A 143 2.14 9.77 2.14
C GLY A 143 2.84 9.38 3.45
N GLN A 144 2.50 8.18 3.95
CA GLN A 144 3.15 7.58 5.13
C GLN A 144 4.38 6.71 4.75
N MET A 145 4.91 6.87 3.56
CA MET A 145 5.99 6.04 3.02
C MET A 145 6.91 6.87 2.13
N VAL A 146 8.20 6.58 2.21
CA VAL A 146 9.22 7.14 1.33
C VAL A 146 10.16 6.02 0.87
N SER A 147 10.51 6.02 -0.42
CA SER A 147 11.62 5.24 -0.97
C SER A 147 12.74 6.19 -1.35
N HIS A 148 13.95 5.93 -0.87
CA HIS A 148 15.12 6.76 -1.14
C HIS A 148 16.22 5.93 -1.79
N PRO A 149 16.89 6.44 -2.85
CA PRO A 149 18.01 5.75 -3.47
C PRO A 149 19.18 5.60 -2.49
N LEU A 150 19.79 4.44 -2.50
CA LEU A 150 21.04 4.18 -1.79
C LEU A 150 22.25 4.54 -2.67
N PRO A 151 23.42 4.85 -2.09
CA PRO A 151 24.68 4.98 -2.83
C PRO A 151 25.01 3.70 -3.62
N THR A 152 25.86 3.83 -4.64
CA THR A 152 26.27 2.68 -5.49
C THR A 152 27.02 1.59 -4.73
N ALA A 153 27.79 1.96 -3.71
CA ALA A 153 28.56 1.04 -2.89
C ALA A 153 27.83 0.72 -1.59
N VAL A 154 26.80 -0.13 -1.66
CA VAL A 154 26.04 -0.57 -0.49
C VAL A 154 26.34 -2.05 -0.22
N PRO A 155 26.59 -2.46 1.04
CA PRO A 155 26.76 -3.87 1.38
C PRO A 155 25.56 -4.71 0.95
N SER A 156 25.79 -5.80 0.25
CA SER A 156 24.72 -6.71 -0.19
C SER A 156 23.88 -7.27 0.96
N ALA A 157 24.45 -7.34 2.16
CA ALA A 157 23.80 -7.79 3.38
C ALA A 157 23.09 -6.67 4.16
N LEU A 158 23.03 -5.41 3.67
CA LEU A 158 22.52 -4.27 4.43
C LEU A 158 21.17 -4.56 5.11
N LYS A 159 20.21 -5.15 4.39
CA LYS A 159 18.90 -5.50 4.94
C LYS A 159 19.00 -6.46 6.11
N LEU A 160 19.82 -7.50 5.98
CA LEU A 160 20.00 -8.52 7.02
C LEU A 160 20.76 -7.95 8.23
N THR A 161 21.76 -7.11 8.00
CA THR A 161 22.49 -6.44 9.08
C THR A 161 21.58 -5.47 9.85
N LEU A 162 20.76 -4.69 9.16
CA LEU A 162 19.77 -3.83 9.82
C LEU A 162 18.80 -4.63 10.70
N TRP A 163 18.36 -5.80 10.23
CA TRP A 163 17.48 -6.67 11.01
C TRP A 163 18.21 -7.34 12.19
N ASN A 164 19.32 -8.01 11.94
CA ASN A 164 19.98 -8.84 12.93
C ASN A 164 20.67 -8.03 14.04
N ASP A 165 21.39 -6.98 13.65
CA ASP A 165 22.29 -6.25 14.55
C ASP A 165 21.65 -5.00 15.13
N HIS A 166 20.70 -4.39 14.39
CA HIS A 166 20.03 -3.15 14.80
C HIS A 166 18.54 -3.32 15.12
N GLN A 167 17.97 -4.51 14.84
CA GLN A 167 16.53 -4.80 15.03
C GLN A 167 15.63 -3.82 14.26
N ILE A 168 16.05 -3.47 13.05
CA ILE A 168 15.34 -2.56 12.16
C ILE A 168 14.83 -3.34 10.94
N GLU A 169 13.49 -3.38 10.79
CA GLU A 169 12.85 -3.98 9.62
C GLU A 169 12.49 -2.92 8.59
N VAL A 170 13.28 -2.84 7.52
CA VAL A 170 13.00 -1.97 6.37
C VAL A 170 13.31 -2.72 5.07
N PRO A 171 12.48 -2.57 4.04
CA PRO A 171 12.80 -3.08 2.72
C PRO A 171 14.03 -2.38 2.14
N VAL A 172 15.01 -3.18 1.72
CA VAL A 172 16.08 -2.78 0.82
C VAL A 172 15.89 -3.59 -0.45
N PHE A 173 15.77 -2.94 -1.60
CA PHE A 173 15.41 -3.59 -2.86
C PHE A 173 16.08 -2.92 -4.05
N GLN A 174 16.23 -3.68 -5.13
CA GLN A 174 16.72 -3.18 -6.40
C GLN A 174 15.55 -2.84 -7.32
N TRP A 175 15.64 -1.70 -7.98
CA TRP A 175 14.76 -1.31 -9.07
C TRP A 175 15.59 -0.70 -10.19
N GLN A 176 15.49 -1.27 -11.38
CA GLN A 176 16.41 -1.01 -12.48
C GLN A 176 17.88 -1.22 -12.01
N ASP A 177 18.74 -0.26 -12.24
CA ASP A 177 20.16 -0.34 -11.89
C ASP A 177 20.49 0.28 -10.51
N ARG A 178 19.48 0.61 -9.71
CA ARG A 178 19.63 1.33 -8.43
C ARG A 178 19.07 0.53 -7.27
N GLN A 179 19.71 0.62 -6.13
CA GLN A 179 19.18 0.12 -4.86
C GLN A 179 18.43 1.22 -4.11
N PHE A 180 17.41 0.81 -3.39
CA PHE A 180 16.55 1.69 -2.60
C PHE A 180 16.34 1.14 -1.21
N ILE A 181 16.18 2.06 -0.27
CA ILE A 181 15.60 1.79 1.06
C ILE A 181 14.20 2.39 1.11
N ARG A 182 13.22 1.65 1.66
CA ARG A 182 11.86 2.16 1.86
C ARG A 182 11.53 2.24 3.33
N VAL A 183 11.18 3.42 3.79
CA VAL A 183 10.67 3.65 5.14
C VAL A 183 9.15 3.83 5.09
N SER A 184 8.45 3.10 5.95
CA SER A 184 6.99 3.17 6.12
C SER A 184 6.71 3.54 7.57
N ILE A 185 5.94 4.59 7.79
CA ILE A 185 5.61 5.13 9.11
C ILE A 185 4.12 4.88 9.39
N GLN A 186 3.84 4.26 10.53
CA GLN A 186 2.49 4.05 11.03
C GLN A 186 2.35 4.67 12.43
N GLY A 187 1.13 4.76 12.95
CA GLY A 187 0.82 5.45 14.20
C GLY A 187 1.59 5.00 15.45
N TYR A 188 2.30 3.88 15.38
CA TYR A 188 3.16 3.36 16.45
C TYR A 188 4.64 3.77 16.29
N ASN A 189 5.03 4.35 15.16
CA ASN A 189 6.41 4.79 14.95
C ASN A 189 6.63 6.20 15.53
N THR A 190 7.85 6.40 16.03
CA THR A 190 8.29 7.64 16.64
C THR A 190 9.53 8.18 15.95
N TRP A 191 9.91 9.42 16.31
CA TRP A 191 11.17 10.00 15.86
C TRP A 191 12.39 9.16 16.31
N THR A 192 12.34 8.56 17.49
CA THR A 192 13.41 7.70 18.01
C THR A 192 13.66 6.49 17.10
N ASP A 193 12.62 5.92 16.48
CA ASP A 193 12.79 4.83 15.52
C ASP A 193 13.54 5.30 14.27
N VAL A 194 13.25 6.51 13.80
CA VAL A 194 13.94 7.13 12.67
C VAL A 194 15.40 7.43 13.02
N GLU A 195 15.68 8.00 14.21
CA GLU A 195 17.06 8.25 14.66
C GLU A 195 17.89 6.97 14.72
N ARG A 196 17.30 5.88 15.19
CA ARG A 196 17.97 4.57 15.20
C ARG A 196 18.33 4.10 13.79
N LEU A 197 17.41 4.25 12.83
CA LEU A 197 17.67 3.93 11.43
C LEU A 197 18.79 4.80 10.85
N ILE A 198 18.75 6.10 11.05
CA ILE A 198 19.76 7.04 10.56
C ILE A 198 21.14 6.73 11.15
N TYR A 199 21.20 6.44 12.46
CA TYR A 199 22.44 6.02 13.11
C TYR A 199 23.00 4.72 12.54
N ALA A 200 22.15 3.69 12.38
CA ALA A 200 22.59 2.42 11.81
C ALA A 200 23.11 2.58 10.36
N LEU A 201 22.38 3.33 9.52
CA LEU A 201 22.83 3.60 8.15
C LEU A 201 24.15 4.38 8.11
N LYS A 202 24.33 5.36 8.99
CA LYS A 202 25.57 6.12 9.10
C LYS A 202 26.75 5.19 9.44
N THR A 203 26.55 4.23 10.34
CA THR A 203 27.60 3.28 10.76
C THR A 203 27.92 2.25 9.66
N LEU A 204 26.91 1.82 8.91
CA LEU A 204 27.06 0.74 7.92
C LEU A 204 27.52 1.24 6.53
N LEU A 205 27.37 2.52 6.26
CA LEU A 205 27.68 3.13 4.96
C LEU A 205 28.87 4.11 5.01
N SER A 206 29.50 4.27 6.18
CA SER A 206 30.70 5.11 6.39
C SER A 206 31.99 4.44 5.92
#